data_4532f781897369fa41f28cb53b51f8c9
#
_entry.id   4532f781897369fa41f28cb53b51f8c9
#
_cell.length_a   1.000
_cell.length_b   1.000
_cell.length_c   1.000
_cell.angle_alpha   90.00
_cell.angle_beta   90.00
_cell.angle_gamma   90.00
#
_symmetry.space_group_name_H-M   'P 1'
#
loop_
_entity.id
_entity.type
_entity.pdbx_description
1 polymer ?
#
loop_
_entity_poly.entity_id
_entity_poly.type
_entity_poly.pdbx_seq_one_letter_code
_entity_poly.pdbx_strand_id
1 'polypeptide(L)'
;AHADLVFKDDGGREVRVRHVPVLSTYGFPAAEPVVEGETATAIAFTLDGHGRMAWMQTTAEHPGEEVAVLVDGFFRFLWRLPGASEGDRLVIRGPWDRREAELIAEYTPANYDRLHSR
;
A
#
# COMPACT_ATOMS: atom_id res chain seq x y z
N ALA A 1 21.88 1.92 -10.36
CA ALA A 1 21.72 2.08 -8.91
C ALA A 1 20.51 2.95 -8.63
N HIS A 2 19.80 2.63 -7.58
CA HIS A 2 18.62 3.37 -7.16
C HIS A 2 18.98 4.33 -6.05
N ALA A 3 18.52 5.56 -6.16
CA ALA A 3 18.68 6.52 -5.10
C ALA A 3 17.78 6.14 -3.92
N ASP A 4 18.29 6.29 -2.71
CA ASP A 4 17.47 6.10 -1.52
C ASP A 4 16.55 7.31 -1.33
N LEU A 5 15.33 7.03 -0.88
CA LEU A 5 14.41 8.06 -0.44
C LEU A 5 14.57 8.22 1.07
N VAL A 6 14.54 9.45 1.53
CA VAL A 6 14.66 9.77 2.94
C VAL A 6 13.40 10.46 3.41
N PHE A 7 12.77 9.89 4.42
CA PHE A 7 11.55 10.43 5.03
C PHE A 7 11.77 10.64 6.52
N LYS A 8 10.90 11.38 7.15
CA LYS A 8 10.85 11.50 8.60
C LYS A 8 9.56 10.86 9.11
N ASP A 9 9.70 10.05 10.16
CA ASP A 9 8.54 9.49 10.84
C ASP A 9 7.91 10.52 11.79
N ASP A 10 6.86 10.13 12.50
CA ASP A 10 6.15 11.02 13.43
C ASP A 10 7.03 11.49 14.59
N GLY A 11 8.07 10.72 14.93
CA GLY A 11 9.03 11.09 15.96
C GLY A 11 10.20 11.92 15.46
N GLY A 12 10.19 12.30 14.18
CA GLY A 12 11.26 13.06 13.56
C GLY A 12 12.48 12.25 13.18
N ARG A 13 12.42 10.93 13.31
CA ARG A 13 13.51 10.06 12.89
C ARG A 13 13.60 9.97 11.38
N GLU A 14 14.82 9.94 10.90
CA GLU A 14 15.08 9.74 9.48
C GLU A 14 14.87 8.29 9.10
N VAL A 15 14.05 8.06 8.07
CA VAL A 15 13.80 6.72 7.52
C VAL A 15 14.32 6.69 6.10
N ARG A 16 15.25 5.79 5.83
CA ARG A 16 15.89 5.64 4.52
C ARG A 16 15.30 4.43 3.81
N VAL A 17 14.76 4.65 2.62
CA VAL A 17 14.05 3.64 1.84
C VAL A 17 14.66 3.54 0.45
N ARG A 18 14.95 2.33 0.01
CA ARG A 18 15.38 2.09 -1.36
C ARG A 18 14.24 2.43 -2.33
N HIS A 19 14.52 3.23 -3.33
CA HIS A 19 13.51 3.65 -4.30
C HIS A 19 13.25 2.57 -5.36
N VAL A 20 12.61 1.49 -4.94
CA VAL A 20 12.16 0.41 -5.81
C VAL A 20 10.67 0.22 -5.56
N PRO A 21 9.80 0.85 -6.34
CA PRO A 21 8.37 0.66 -6.15
C PRO A 21 7.98 -0.77 -6.47
N VAL A 22 7.23 -1.39 -5.59
CA VAL A 22 6.82 -2.80 -5.74
C VAL A 22 5.34 -2.96 -6.04
N LEU A 23 4.51 -2.05 -5.54
CA LEU A 23 3.06 -2.05 -5.76
C LEU A 23 2.55 -0.63 -5.85
N SER A 24 1.51 -0.43 -6.63
CA SER A 24 0.85 0.86 -6.76
C SER A 24 -0.63 0.67 -7.07
N THR A 25 -1.38 1.76 -7.01
CA THR A 25 -2.81 1.75 -7.34
C THR A 25 -3.12 1.36 -8.78
N TYR A 26 -2.11 1.25 -9.64
CA TYR A 26 -2.28 0.75 -11.00
C TYR A 26 -2.93 -0.64 -11.03
N GLY A 27 -2.64 -1.48 -10.04
CA GLY A 27 -3.23 -2.82 -9.92
C GLY A 27 -4.37 -2.94 -8.93
N PHE A 28 -4.93 -1.81 -8.43
CA PHE A 28 -5.93 -1.80 -7.36
C PHE A 28 -7.25 -1.18 -7.85
N PRO A 29 -8.17 -1.98 -8.44
CA PRO A 29 -9.46 -1.45 -8.90
C PRO A 29 -10.41 -1.02 -7.79
N ALA A 30 -10.21 -1.50 -6.56
CA ALA A 30 -11.09 -1.16 -5.46
C ALA A 30 -10.37 -1.25 -4.11
N ALA A 31 -10.88 -0.55 -3.13
CA ALA A 31 -10.40 -0.60 -1.76
C ALA A 31 -11.56 -0.35 -0.80
N GLU A 32 -11.47 -0.92 0.41
CA GLU A 32 -12.44 -0.67 1.46
C GLU A 32 -11.72 -0.58 2.81
N PRO A 33 -12.17 0.30 3.71
CA PRO A 33 -11.63 0.33 5.05
C PRO A 33 -12.16 -0.85 5.86
N VAL A 34 -11.30 -1.40 6.71
CA VAL A 34 -11.70 -2.37 7.73
C VAL A 34 -11.79 -1.59 9.02
N VAL A 35 -13.00 -1.47 9.56
CA VAL A 35 -13.28 -0.59 10.69
C VAL A 35 -13.69 -1.41 11.90
N GLU A 36 -13.09 -1.10 13.05
CA GLU A 36 -13.49 -1.65 14.34
C GLU A 36 -13.84 -0.46 15.25
N GLY A 37 -15.14 -0.32 15.58
CA GLY A 37 -15.61 0.82 16.31
C GLY A 37 -15.46 2.11 15.52
N GLU A 38 -14.74 3.07 16.09
CA GLU A 38 -14.48 4.37 15.44
C GLU A 38 -13.12 4.45 14.76
N THR A 39 -12.33 3.38 14.85
CA THR A 39 -10.97 3.35 14.28
C THR A 39 -10.91 2.47 13.04
N ALA A 40 -10.18 2.92 12.04
CA ALA A 40 -9.84 2.09 10.90
C ALA A 40 -8.56 1.31 11.25
N THR A 41 -8.64 -0.02 11.19
CA THR A 41 -7.52 -0.90 11.54
C THR A 41 -6.74 -1.38 10.34
N ALA A 42 -7.35 -1.35 9.15
CA ALA A 42 -6.73 -1.80 7.92
C ALA A 42 -7.46 -1.21 6.71
N ILE A 43 -6.80 -1.31 5.56
CA ILE A 43 -7.45 -1.07 4.27
C ILE A 43 -7.28 -2.34 3.44
N ALA A 44 -8.37 -2.84 2.89
CA ALA A 44 -8.36 -4.01 2.02
C ALA A 44 -8.46 -3.55 0.57
N PHE A 45 -7.44 -3.87 -0.22
CA PHE A 45 -7.41 -3.57 -1.65
C PHE A 45 -7.77 -4.81 -2.44
N THR A 46 -8.60 -4.62 -3.46
CA THR A 46 -8.85 -5.66 -4.45
C THR A 46 -7.79 -5.52 -5.54
N LEU A 47 -7.23 -6.63 -5.98
CA LEU A 47 -6.17 -6.67 -6.98
C LEU A 47 -6.74 -7.16 -8.31
N ASP A 48 -6.35 -6.51 -9.40
CA ASP A 48 -6.60 -7.05 -10.75
C ASP A 48 -5.50 -8.07 -11.11
N GLY A 49 -5.50 -8.57 -12.35
CA GLY A 49 -4.49 -9.56 -12.77
C GLY A 49 -3.07 -9.06 -12.63
N HIS A 50 -2.82 -7.80 -12.97
CA HIS A 50 -1.50 -7.19 -12.82
C HIS A 50 -1.11 -7.06 -11.34
N GLY A 51 -2.04 -6.58 -10.52
CA GLY A 51 -1.81 -6.43 -9.08
C GLY A 51 -1.55 -7.76 -8.39
N ARG A 52 -2.30 -8.81 -8.77
CA ARG A 52 -2.08 -10.15 -8.21
C ARG A 52 -0.69 -10.69 -8.54
N MET A 53 -0.24 -10.53 -9.78
CA MET A 53 1.09 -10.98 -10.17
C MET A 53 2.18 -10.20 -9.43
N ALA A 54 2.03 -8.88 -9.35
CA ALA A 54 2.97 -8.03 -8.63
C ALA A 54 3.02 -8.39 -7.13
N TRP A 55 1.87 -8.62 -6.52
CA TRP A 55 1.77 -9.00 -5.11
C TRP A 55 2.42 -10.35 -4.84
N MET A 56 2.10 -11.34 -5.66
CA MET A 56 2.67 -12.68 -5.54
C MET A 56 4.20 -12.65 -5.68
N GLN A 57 4.69 -11.94 -6.69
CA GLN A 57 6.12 -11.81 -6.93
C GLN A 57 6.83 -11.07 -5.80
N THR A 58 6.26 -9.95 -5.34
CA THR A 58 6.84 -9.14 -4.27
C THR A 58 6.98 -9.95 -2.99
N THR A 59 5.93 -10.67 -2.59
CA THR A 59 5.96 -11.45 -1.35
C THR A 59 6.86 -12.68 -1.45
N ALA A 60 7.02 -13.24 -2.65
CA ALA A 60 7.94 -14.36 -2.88
C ALA A 60 9.41 -13.90 -2.84
N GLU A 61 9.71 -12.73 -3.37
CA GLU A 61 11.07 -12.20 -3.44
C GLU A 61 11.53 -11.51 -2.15
N HIS A 62 10.60 -10.93 -1.40
CA HIS A 62 10.88 -10.09 -0.23
C HIS A 62 10.07 -10.50 1.00
N PRO A 63 10.03 -11.82 1.35
CA PRO A 63 9.20 -12.26 2.47
C PRO A 63 9.70 -11.67 3.79
N GLY A 64 8.78 -11.09 4.55
CA GLY A 64 9.10 -10.53 5.86
C GLY A 64 9.89 -9.24 5.86
N GLU A 65 10.20 -8.68 4.70
CA GLU A 65 10.91 -7.40 4.61
C GLU A 65 9.98 -6.23 4.92
N GLU A 66 10.54 -5.15 5.43
CA GLU A 66 9.79 -3.92 5.65
C GLU A 66 9.78 -3.07 4.39
N VAL A 67 8.60 -2.53 4.07
CA VAL A 67 8.43 -1.60 2.95
C VAL A 67 7.77 -0.32 3.45
N ALA A 68 8.02 0.77 2.76
CA ALA A 68 7.37 2.03 3.09
C ALA A 68 6.00 2.09 2.40
N VAL A 69 4.99 2.50 3.17
CA VAL A 69 3.67 2.79 2.64
C VAL A 69 3.59 4.29 2.41
N LEU A 70 3.31 4.65 1.16
CA LEU A 70 3.19 6.05 0.75
C LEU A 70 1.76 6.32 0.28
N VAL A 71 1.24 7.47 0.66
CA VAL A 71 -0.06 7.96 0.20
C VAL A 71 0.19 9.32 -0.45
N ASP A 72 -0.16 9.44 -1.73
CA ASP A 72 0.08 10.65 -2.52
C ASP A 72 1.54 11.14 -2.46
N GLY A 73 2.48 10.18 -2.41
CA GLY A 73 3.90 10.47 -2.32
C GLY A 73 4.41 10.76 -0.92
N PHE A 74 3.53 10.82 0.07
CA PHE A 74 3.92 11.08 1.46
C PHE A 74 4.08 9.80 2.24
N PHE A 75 5.17 9.67 2.98
CA PHE A 75 5.44 8.53 3.84
C PHE A 75 4.42 8.46 4.97
N ARG A 76 3.82 7.27 5.15
CA ARG A 76 2.87 7.04 6.24
C ARG A 76 3.48 6.18 7.33
N PHE A 77 3.97 4.97 6.97
CA PHE A 77 4.57 4.06 7.95
C PHE A 77 5.36 2.97 7.23
N LEU A 78 6.17 2.25 7.99
CA LEU A 78 6.80 1.03 7.52
C LEU A 78 5.86 -0.14 7.80
N TRP A 79 5.77 -1.06 6.83
CA TRP A 79 4.91 -2.22 6.92
C TRP A 79 5.69 -3.46 6.56
N ARG A 80 5.54 -4.49 7.38
CA ARG A 80 6.24 -5.75 7.13
C ARG A 80 5.43 -6.62 6.18
N LEU A 81 6.06 -7.04 5.09
CA LEU A 81 5.44 -7.92 4.12
C LEU A 81 5.19 -9.30 4.76
N PRO A 82 4.05 -9.93 4.45
CA PRO A 82 3.84 -11.32 4.83
C PRO A 82 4.76 -12.23 4.02
N GLY A 83 4.74 -13.53 4.33
CA GLY A 83 5.36 -14.53 3.47
C GLY A 83 4.65 -14.61 2.12
N ALA A 84 5.12 -15.53 1.26
CA ALA A 84 4.56 -15.70 -0.08
C ALA A 84 3.04 -15.73 -0.04
N SER A 85 2.42 -14.87 -0.82
CA SER A 85 0.97 -14.66 -0.81
C SER A 85 0.44 -14.66 -2.23
N GLU A 86 -0.78 -15.15 -2.38
CA GLU A 86 -1.49 -15.16 -3.66
C GLU A 86 -2.94 -14.77 -3.43
N GLY A 87 -3.69 -14.57 -4.51
CA GLY A 87 -5.07 -14.15 -4.43
C GLY A 87 -5.27 -12.72 -4.89
N ASP A 88 -6.49 -12.25 -4.76
CA ASP A 88 -6.92 -10.95 -5.30
C ASP A 88 -7.18 -9.91 -4.22
N ARG A 89 -6.75 -10.16 -3.00
CA ARG A 89 -6.98 -9.24 -1.88
C ARG A 89 -5.70 -8.97 -1.12
N LEU A 90 -5.42 -7.70 -0.91
CA LEU A 90 -4.27 -7.22 -0.12
C LEU A 90 -4.79 -6.40 1.04
N VAL A 91 -4.50 -6.81 2.27
CA VAL A 91 -4.92 -6.10 3.46
C VAL A 91 -3.71 -5.47 4.11
N ILE A 92 -3.70 -4.14 4.20
CA ILE A 92 -2.63 -3.40 4.86
C ILE A 92 -3.13 -2.89 6.20
N ARG A 93 -2.69 -3.54 7.28
CA ARG A 93 -2.95 -3.08 8.63
C ARG A 93 -1.96 -1.98 8.99
N GLY A 94 -2.45 -0.97 9.64
CA GLY A 94 -1.60 0.13 10.02
C GLY A 94 -2.34 1.16 10.85
N PRO A 95 -1.62 2.22 11.26
CA PRO A 95 -2.21 3.29 12.04
C PRO A 95 -2.99 4.25 11.15
N TRP A 96 -4.02 3.74 10.47
CA TRP A 96 -4.84 4.55 9.59
C TRP A 96 -5.81 5.40 10.39
N ASP A 97 -5.91 6.67 10.05
CA ASP A 97 -7.03 7.49 10.47
C ASP A 97 -8.27 7.05 9.68
N ARG A 98 -9.42 7.00 10.33
CA ARG A 98 -10.67 6.55 9.69
C ARG A 98 -11.02 7.38 8.46
N ARG A 99 -10.89 8.70 8.57
CA ARG A 99 -11.18 9.59 7.44
C ARG A 99 -10.21 9.37 6.28
N GLU A 100 -8.94 9.16 6.59
CA GLU A 100 -7.93 8.83 5.60
C GLU A 100 -8.26 7.52 4.88
N ALA A 101 -8.62 6.49 5.64
CA ALA A 101 -8.97 5.19 5.06
C ALA A 101 -10.20 5.29 4.16
N GLU A 102 -11.21 6.05 4.57
CA GLU A 102 -12.40 6.29 3.78
C GLU A 102 -12.08 7.02 2.47
N LEU A 103 -11.22 8.02 2.52
CA LEU A 103 -10.78 8.77 1.34
C LEU A 103 -10.00 7.89 0.38
N ILE A 104 -9.08 7.07 0.90
CA ILE A 104 -8.33 6.12 0.08
C ILE A 104 -9.27 5.16 -0.63
N ALA A 105 -10.26 4.62 0.10
CA ALA A 105 -11.24 3.70 -0.47
C ALA A 105 -12.08 4.39 -1.56
N GLU A 106 -12.41 5.65 -1.38
CA GLU A 106 -13.18 6.42 -2.35
C GLU A 106 -12.38 6.73 -3.63
N TYR A 107 -11.12 7.14 -3.48
CA TYR A 107 -10.30 7.56 -4.62
C TYR A 107 -9.63 6.41 -5.36
N THR A 108 -9.48 5.25 -4.75
CA THR A 108 -8.78 4.11 -5.38
C THR A 108 -9.43 3.68 -6.70
N PRO A 109 -10.76 3.48 -6.78
CA PRO A 109 -11.37 3.11 -8.06
C PRO A 109 -11.22 4.20 -9.12
N ALA A 110 -11.34 5.46 -8.74
CA ALA A 110 -11.19 6.58 -9.67
C ALA A 110 -9.76 6.66 -10.22
N ASN A 111 -8.77 6.46 -9.36
CA ASN A 111 -7.37 6.42 -9.79
C ASN A 111 -7.10 5.25 -10.71
N TYR A 112 -7.68 4.08 -10.42
CA TYR A 112 -7.55 2.91 -11.28
C TYR A 112 -8.11 3.19 -12.67
N ASP A 113 -9.32 3.74 -12.75
CA ASP A 113 -9.95 4.07 -14.02
C ASP A 113 -9.14 5.08 -14.82
N ARG A 114 -8.63 6.11 -14.15
CA ARG A 114 -7.80 7.12 -14.79
C ARG A 114 -6.51 6.55 -15.36
N LEU A 115 -5.83 5.67 -14.59
CA LEU A 115 -4.57 5.07 -15.02
C LEU A 115 -4.75 4.07 -16.16
N HIS A 116 -5.93 3.47 -16.31
CA HIS A 116 -6.25 2.50 -17.35
C HIS A 116 -7.03 3.09 -18.52
N SER A 117 -7.44 4.36 -18.45
CA SER A 117 -8.12 5.01 -19.56
C SER A 117 -7.11 5.61 -20.54
N ARG A 118 -7.61 5.85 -21.75
CA ARG A 118 -6.81 6.43 -22.82
C ARG A 118 -7.44 7.71 -23.29
#